data_60374faf3299b08d2230eef50659224e
#
_entry.id   60374faf3299b08d2230eef50659224e
#
_cell.length_a   1.000
_cell.length_b   1.000
_cell.length_c   1.000
_cell.angle_alpha   90.00
_cell.angle_beta   90.00
_cell.angle_gamma   90.00
#
_symmetry.space_group_name_H-M   'P 1'
#
loop_
_entity.id
_entity.type
_entity.pdbx_description
1 polymer ?
#
loop_
_entity_poly.entity_id
_entity_poly.type
_entity_poly.pdbx_seq_one_letter_code
_entity_poly.pdbx_strand_id
1 'polypeptide(L)'
;QLDGVRSVSNHLVVGAPRSVADAAADSLITGQVRAALIGTLDLSSNAFNITTNRGVVYLQGLVTRAEGDRGAQVAASIRGVNKVVKLFEYISEDDPRRTPFSSDDESAGTGVDVSPSTSAGTVTAGSGSSVVQHSHSDGTLSSGALAIPVPLAP
;
A
#
# COMPACT_ATOMS: atom_id res chain seq x y z
N GLN A 1 9.72 -17.30 30.05
CA GLN A 1 8.30 -16.90 30.06
C GLN A 1 8.24 -15.39 30.05
N LEU A 2 7.75 -14.81 28.96
CA LEU A 2 7.59 -13.36 28.84
C LEU A 2 6.31 -12.94 29.55
N ASP A 3 6.45 -11.99 30.48
CA ASP A 3 5.32 -11.46 31.20
C ASP A 3 4.49 -10.56 30.28
N GLY A 4 3.16 -10.72 30.28
CA GLY A 4 2.24 -9.96 29.44
C GLY A 4 1.89 -10.60 28.09
N VAL A 5 2.44 -11.75 27.74
CA VAL A 5 2.07 -12.48 26.53
C VAL A 5 0.86 -13.37 26.80
N ARG A 6 -0.26 -13.13 26.09
CA ARG A 6 -1.50 -13.92 26.24
C ARG A 6 -1.53 -15.15 25.36
N SER A 7 -1.01 -15.04 24.15
CA SER A 7 -0.95 -16.16 23.20
C SER A 7 0.24 -16.01 22.27
N VAL A 8 0.81 -17.13 21.85
CA VAL A 8 1.85 -17.21 20.85
C VAL A 8 1.37 -18.12 19.74
N SER A 9 1.27 -17.57 18.52
CA SER A 9 0.92 -18.32 17.32
C SER A 9 2.17 -18.55 16.49
N ASN A 10 2.57 -19.80 16.33
CA ASN A 10 3.73 -20.16 15.51
C ASN A 10 3.26 -20.77 14.19
N HIS A 11 3.48 -20.07 13.10
CA HIS A 11 3.15 -20.47 11.73
C HIS A 11 4.42 -20.61 10.88
N LEU A 12 5.51 -21.10 11.46
CA LEU A 12 6.75 -21.30 10.74
C LEU A 12 6.60 -22.44 9.74
N VAL A 13 6.71 -22.11 8.47
CA VAL A 13 6.78 -23.07 7.37
C VAL A 13 8.18 -23.00 6.78
N VAL A 14 8.91 -24.12 6.83
CA VAL A 14 10.19 -24.25 6.15
C VAL A 14 9.92 -24.47 4.66
N GLY A 15 10.26 -23.46 3.86
CA GLY A 15 10.06 -23.48 2.40
C GLY A 15 11.32 -23.05 1.65
N ALA A 16 11.26 -23.16 0.33
CA ALA A 16 12.31 -22.63 -0.54
C ALA A 16 12.56 -21.14 -0.29
N PRO A 17 13.78 -20.63 -0.47
CA PRO A 17 14.10 -19.22 -0.30
C PRO A 17 13.23 -18.36 -1.21
N ARG A 18 12.79 -17.21 -0.70
CA ARG A 18 11.97 -16.25 -1.45
C ARG A 18 12.82 -15.57 -2.52
N SER A 19 12.25 -15.40 -3.71
CA SER A 19 12.86 -14.52 -4.70
C SER A 19 12.64 -13.04 -4.31
N VAL A 20 13.52 -12.15 -4.77
CA VAL A 20 13.37 -10.71 -4.57
C VAL A 20 12.09 -10.19 -5.24
N ALA A 21 11.73 -10.77 -6.39
CA ALA A 21 10.51 -10.43 -7.10
C ALA A 21 9.25 -10.80 -6.30
N ASP A 22 9.22 -11.96 -5.66
CA ASP A 22 8.12 -12.36 -4.79
C ASP A 22 7.99 -11.44 -3.58
N ALA A 23 9.11 -11.05 -2.99
CA ALA A 23 9.13 -10.12 -1.87
C ALA A 23 8.60 -8.72 -2.26
N ALA A 24 8.95 -8.24 -3.45
CA ALA A 24 8.44 -6.98 -3.98
C ALA A 24 6.93 -7.05 -4.25
N ALA A 25 6.45 -8.14 -4.85
CA ALA A 25 5.03 -8.37 -5.09
C ALA A 25 4.23 -8.41 -3.77
N ASP A 26 4.72 -9.10 -2.76
CA ASP A 26 4.11 -9.16 -1.44
C ASP A 26 4.05 -7.78 -0.76
N SER A 27 5.08 -6.96 -0.94
CA SER A 27 5.12 -5.59 -0.41
C SER A 27 4.06 -4.70 -1.07
N LEU A 28 3.87 -4.83 -2.38
CA LEU A 28 2.82 -4.13 -3.11
C LEU A 28 1.43 -4.55 -2.63
N ILE A 29 1.19 -5.84 -2.45
CA ILE A 29 -0.08 -6.36 -1.93
C ILE A 29 -0.35 -5.81 -0.54
N THR A 30 0.66 -5.83 0.34
CA THR A 30 0.53 -5.27 1.70
C THR A 30 0.13 -3.80 1.66
N GLY A 31 0.78 -3.00 0.79
CA GLY A 31 0.44 -1.58 0.61
C GLY A 31 -0.98 -1.37 0.08
N GLN A 32 -1.40 -2.16 -0.89
CA GLN A 32 -2.76 -2.07 -1.46
C GLN A 32 -3.83 -2.47 -0.43
N VAL A 33 -3.60 -3.53 0.33
CA VAL A 33 -4.52 -3.95 1.41
C VAL A 33 -4.63 -2.86 2.46
N ARG A 34 -3.51 -2.26 2.87
CA ARG A 34 -3.49 -1.16 3.84
C ARG A 34 -4.28 0.05 3.32
N ALA A 35 -4.02 0.47 2.09
CA ALA A 35 -4.72 1.58 1.47
C ALA A 35 -6.25 1.33 1.36
N ALA A 36 -6.65 0.11 1.00
CA ALA A 36 -8.05 -0.27 0.92
C ALA A 36 -8.75 -0.27 2.29
N LEU A 37 -8.05 -0.71 3.35
CA LEU A 37 -8.58 -0.67 4.72
C LEU A 37 -8.75 0.77 5.21
N ILE A 38 -7.81 1.66 4.92
CA ILE A 38 -7.91 3.10 5.24
C ILE A 38 -9.10 3.73 4.49
N GLY A 39 -9.32 3.35 3.24
CA GLY A 39 -10.43 3.84 2.43
C GLY A 39 -11.82 3.34 2.86
N THR A 40 -11.89 2.40 3.79
CA THR A 40 -13.15 1.86 4.31
C THR A 40 -13.53 2.61 5.58
N LEU A 41 -14.57 3.41 5.50
CA LEU A 41 -14.97 4.41 6.52
C LEU A 41 -15.17 3.89 7.95
N ASP A 42 -15.41 2.59 8.11
CA ASP A 42 -15.72 2.01 9.42
C ASP A 42 -14.56 1.19 10.00
N LEU A 43 -13.39 1.20 9.34
CA LEU A 43 -12.25 0.40 9.78
C LEU A 43 -11.09 1.28 10.24
N SER A 44 -10.67 1.09 11.48
CA SER A 44 -9.42 1.66 11.96
C SER A 44 -8.23 0.89 11.38
N SER A 45 -7.50 1.50 10.45
CA SER A 45 -6.31 0.87 9.85
C SER A 45 -5.23 0.55 10.90
N ASN A 46 -5.21 1.30 12.01
CA ASN A 46 -4.29 1.08 13.12
C ASN A 46 -4.61 -0.16 13.96
N ALA A 47 -5.85 -0.67 13.86
CA ALA A 47 -6.25 -1.91 14.52
C ALA A 47 -5.71 -3.17 13.81
N PHE A 48 -5.24 -3.01 12.56
CA PHE A 48 -4.79 -4.12 11.73
C PHE A 48 -3.28 -4.09 11.49
N ASN A 49 -2.62 -5.16 11.84
CA ASN A 49 -1.27 -5.46 11.39
C ASN A 49 -1.34 -6.41 10.20
N ILE A 50 -0.74 -6.02 9.08
CA ILE A 50 -0.85 -6.71 7.80
C ILE A 50 0.51 -7.23 7.38
N THR A 51 0.60 -8.52 7.13
CA THR A 51 1.79 -9.17 6.59
C THR A 51 1.40 -10.03 5.41
N THR A 52 2.13 -9.91 4.31
CA THR A 52 1.92 -10.74 3.13
C THR A 52 3.12 -11.64 2.87
N ASN A 53 2.85 -12.88 2.56
CA ASN A 53 3.86 -13.86 2.20
C ASN A 53 3.33 -14.77 1.10
N ARG A 54 3.96 -14.72 -0.09
CA ARG A 54 3.58 -15.50 -1.29
C ARG A 54 2.10 -15.35 -1.66
N GLY A 55 1.60 -14.11 -1.60
CA GLY A 55 0.21 -13.80 -1.87
C GLY A 55 -0.78 -14.24 -0.78
N VAL A 56 -0.29 -14.74 0.35
CA VAL A 56 -1.11 -15.01 1.52
C VAL A 56 -1.04 -13.81 2.46
N VAL A 57 -2.18 -13.20 2.72
CA VAL A 57 -2.30 -12.04 3.60
C VAL A 57 -2.69 -12.51 5.01
N TYR A 58 -1.87 -12.16 5.97
CA TYR A 58 -2.12 -12.40 7.39
C TYR A 58 -2.60 -11.11 8.03
N LEU A 59 -3.82 -11.12 8.51
CA LEU A 59 -4.42 -10.00 9.23
C LEU A 59 -4.41 -10.30 10.72
N GLN A 60 -3.76 -9.45 11.50
CA GLN A 60 -3.66 -9.55 12.94
C GLN A 60 -4.21 -8.28 13.57
N GLY A 61 -4.71 -8.38 14.79
CA GLY A 61 -5.12 -7.20 15.55
C GLY A 61 -6.22 -7.47 16.56
N LEU A 62 -6.53 -6.43 17.30
CA LEU A 62 -7.63 -6.37 18.27
C LEU A 62 -8.82 -5.71 17.57
N VAL A 63 -9.80 -6.48 17.19
CA VAL A 63 -10.93 -6.01 16.39
C VAL A 63 -12.23 -6.64 16.87
N THR A 64 -13.34 -5.98 16.60
CA THR A 64 -14.64 -6.60 16.75
C THR A 64 -14.84 -7.66 15.65
N ARG A 65 -15.79 -8.57 15.85
CA ARG A 65 -16.06 -9.59 14.84
C ARG A 65 -16.48 -8.97 13.51
N ALA A 66 -17.29 -7.92 13.53
CA ALA A 66 -17.75 -7.22 12.34
C ALA A 66 -16.58 -6.56 11.59
N GLU A 67 -15.69 -5.89 12.31
CA GLU A 67 -14.48 -5.27 11.74
C GLU A 67 -13.54 -6.31 11.13
N GLY A 68 -13.33 -7.42 11.83
CA GLY A 68 -12.47 -8.50 11.36
C GLY A 68 -12.98 -9.17 10.09
N ASP A 69 -14.28 -9.42 9.99
CA ASP A 69 -14.88 -10.01 8.80
C ASP A 69 -14.86 -9.04 7.62
N ARG A 70 -15.15 -7.76 7.86
CA ARG A 70 -15.08 -6.72 6.84
C ARG A 70 -13.65 -6.49 6.35
N GLY A 71 -12.69 -6.41 7.24
CA GLY A 71 -11.28 -6.31 6.89
C GLY A 71 -10.79 -7.48 6.05
N ALA A 72 -11.22 -8.69 6.38
CA ALA A 72 -10.88 -9.88 5.59
C ALA A 72 -11.51 -9.85 4.19
N GLN A 73 -12.75 -9.36 4.04
CA GLN A 73 -13.40 -9.19 2.74
C GLN A 73 -12.67 -8.17 1.87
N VAL A 74 -12.30 -7.03 2.45
CA VAL A 74 -11.53 -5.99 1.75
C VAL A 74 -10.19 -6.54 1.30
N ALA A 75 -9.46 -7.23 2.16
CA ALA A 75 -8.18 -7.84 1.80
C ALA A 75 -8.33 -8.90 0.69
N ALA A 76 -9.39 -9.71 0.74
CA ALA A 76 -9.65 -10.74 -0.27
C ALA A 76 -10.00 -10.17 -1.65
N SER A 77 -10.48 -8.94 -1.73
CA SER A 77 -10.80 -8.26 -2.99
C SER A 77 -9.59 -7.72 -3.74
N ILE A 78 -8.44 -7.66 -3.08
CA ILE A 78 -7.21 -7.10 -3.66
C ILE A 78 -6.58 -8.09 -4.66
N ARG A 79 -6.22 -7.57 -5.82
CA ARG A 79 -5.56 -8.37 -6.85
C ARG A 79 -4.20 -8.89 -6.36
N GLY A 80 -3.96 -10.18 -6.59
CA GLY A 80 -2.73 -10.86 -6.18
C GLY A 80 -2.82 -11.54 -4.82
N VAL A 81 -3.91 -11.35 -4.07
CA VAL A 81 -4.19 -12.08 -2.85
C VAL A 81 -4.74 -13.46 -3.19
N ASN A 82 -4.01 -14.49 -2.80
CA ASN A 82 -4.42 -15.88 -2.98
C ASN A 82 -5.22 -16.42 -1.79
N LYS A 83 -4.89 -15.92 -0.60
CA LYS A 83 -5.52 -16.36 0.64
C LYS A 83 -5.43 -15.26 1.70
N VAL A 84 -6.45 -15.17 2.54
CA VAL A 84 -6.46 -14.32 3.73
C VAL A 84 -6.54 -15.20 4.96
N VAL A 85 -5.63 -14.99 5.90
CA VAL A 85 -5.58 -15.67 7.21
C VAL A 85 -5.92 -14.67 8.29
N LYS A 86 -6.96 -14.93 9.04
CA LYS A 86 -7.42 -14.10 10.16
C LYS A 86 -6.77 -14.57 11.46
N LEU A 87 -5.95 -13.72 12.07
CA LEU A 87 -5.29 -13.95 13.35
C LEU A 87 -5.72 -12.85 14.34
N PHE A 88 -7.03 -12.67 14.46
CA PHE A 88 -7.60 -11.63 15.30
C PHE A 88 -7.81 -12.08 16.74
N GLU A 89 -7.56 -11.19 17.68
CA GLU A 89 -8.18 -11.23 19.00
C GLU A 89 -9.47 -10.43 18.93
N TYR A 90 -10.61 -11.13 19.15
CA TYR A 90 -11.91 -10.47 19.10
C TYR A 90 -12.23 -9.80 20.42
N ILE A 91 -12.63 -8.55 20.33
CA ILE A 91 -13.02 -7.69 21.45
C ILE A 91 -14.44 -7.18 21.25
N SER A 92 -15.08 -6.77 22.33
CA SER A 92 -16.37 -6.06 22.27
C SER A 92 -16.17 -4.62 21.83
N GLU A 93 -17.22 -3.98 21.35
CA GLU A 93 -17.18 -2.58 20.92
C GLU A 93 -16.83 -1.61 22.07
N ASP A 94 -17.16 -1.97 23.30
CA ASP A 94 -16.88 -1.20 24.50
C ASP A 94 -15.53 -1.52 25.15
N ASP A 95 -14.71 -2.37 24.52
CA ASP A 95 -13.41 -2.75 25.08
C ASP A 95 -12.45 -1.54 25.08
N PRO A 96 -11.87 -1.17 26.25
CA PRO A 96 -10.95 -0.04 26.34
C PRO A 96 -9.66 -0.20 25.52
N ARG A 97 -9.36 -1.41 25.07
CA ARG A 97 -8.20 -1.70 24.21
C ARG A 97 -8.51 -1.44 22.74
N ARG A 98 -9.78 -1.17 22.40
CA ARG A 98 -10.18 -0.87 21.05
C ARG A 98 -9.53 0.45 20.61
N THR A 99 -8.88 0.45 19.45
CA THR A 99 -8.43 1.68 18.80
C THR A 99 -9.61 2.25 18.01
N PRO A 100 -10.26 3.32 18.49
CA PRO A 100 -11.36 3.92 17.74
C PRO A 100 -10.84 4.48 16.42
N PHE A 101 -11.68 4.51 15.42
CA PHE A 101 -11.40 5.25 14.19
C PHE A 101 -11.33 6.73 14.56
N SER A 102 -10.12 7.28 14.59
CA SER A 102 -9.92 8.72 14.73
C SER A 102 -9.84 9.30 13.33
N SER A 103 -10.84 10.06 12.95
CA SER A 103 -10.82 10.90 11.76
C SER A 103 -9.73 11.98 11.81
N ASP A 104 -9.08 12.11 12.97
CA ASP A 104 -8.04 13.12 13.23
C ASP A 104 -6.62 12.67 12.87
N ASP A 105 -6.46 11.41 12.42
CA ASP A 105 -5.14 10.86 12.09
C ASP A 105 -4.62 11.30 10.71
N GLU A 106 -5.43 12.12 10.01
CA GLU A 106 -5.01 12.73 8.75
C GLU A 106 -4.06 13.94 8.94
N SER A 107 -3.82 14.35 10.19
CA SER A 107 -2.95 15.48 10.53
C SER A 107 -1.52 15.10 10.91
N ALA A 108 -1.14 13.84 10.89
CA ALA A 108 0.26 13.45 10.96
C ALA A 108 0.93 13.47 9.58
N GLY A 109 0.53 14.43 8.76
CA GLY A 109 1.38 14.91 7.69
C GLY A 109 2.62 15.47 8.37
N THR A 110 3.72 14.76 8.23
CA THR A 110 5.05 15.25 8.52
C THR A 110 5.19 16.56 7.79
N GLY A 111 4.90 17.66 8.49
CA GLY A 111 5.33 18.97 8.10
C GLY A 111 6.85 18.95 8.12
N VAL A 112 7.46 18.49 7.05
CA VAL A 112 8.80 18.93 6.71
C VAL A 112 8.62 20.38 6.40
N ASP A 113 8.80 21.19 7.45
CA ASP A 113 9.02 22.61 7.28
C ASP A 113 10.30 22.77 6.47
N VAL A 114 10.13 22.74 5.16
CA VAL A 114 11.15 23.18 4.24
C VAL A 114 11.03 24.70 4.20
N SER A 115 11.49 25.33 5.27
CA SER A 115 11.78 26.76 5.22
C SER A 115 12.78 26.97 4.10
N PRO A 116 12.45 27.69 3.03
CA PRO A 116 13.45 28.10 2.07
C PRO A 116 14.38 29.08 2.81
N SER A 117 15.53 28.60 3.21
CA SER A 117 16.65 29.44 3.59
C SER A 117 16.99 30.29 2.38
N THR A 118 16.42 31.48 2.33
CA THR A 118 16.75 32.50 1.37
C THR A 118 18.14 33.04 1.75
N SER A 119 19.15 32.31 1.36
CA SER A 119 20.49 32.84 1.22
C SER A 119 20.50 33.72 -0.04
N ALA A 120 20.33 35.01 0.16
CA ALA A 120 20.54 35.99 -0.88
C ALA A 120 21.99 35.98 -1.29
N GLY A 121 22.33 35.08 -2.20
CA GLY A 121 23.56 35.17 -2.98
C GLY A 121 23.30 36.08 -4.18
N THR A 122 23.81 37.30 -4.13
CA THR A 122 23.89 38.21 -5.27
C THR A 122 24.61 37.50 -6.42
N VAL A 123 23.88 37.01 -7.39
CA VAL A 123 24.46 36.53 -8.65
C VAL A 123 24.43 37.67 -9.63
N THR A 124 25.60 38.21 -9.91
CA THR A 124 25.84 39.19 -10.97
C THR A 124 25.38 38.61 -12.30
N ALA A 125 24.50 39.31 -12.96
CA ALA A 125 23.98 38.95 -14.26
C ALA A 125 25.11 38.94 -15.29
N GLY A 126 25.55 37.74 -15.68
CA GLY A 126 26.31 37.52 -16.91
C GLY A 126 25.32 37.37 -18.05
N SER A 127 25.35 38.37 -18.94
CA SER A 127 24.62 38.32 -20.21
C SER A 127 25.11 37.13 -21.03
N GLY A 128 24.31 36.13 -21.15
CA GLY A 128 24.51 34.97 -22.00
C GLY A 128 23.20 34.59 -22.61
N SER A 129 22.85 35.23 -23.71
CA SER A 129 21.73 34.86 -24.55
C SER A 129 22.01 33.51 -25.18
N SER A 130 21.44 32.46 -24.66
CA SER A 130 21.27 31.22 -25.41
C SER A 130 19.79 30.84 -25.42
N VAL A 131 19.17 31.26 -26.50
CA VAL A 131 17.85 30.79 -26.87
C VAL A 131 17.98 29.31 -27.23
N VAL A 132 17.56 28.44 -26.32
CA VAL A 132 17.36 27.06 -26.66
C VAL A 132 16.06 26.97 -27.45
N GLN A 133 16.18 26.96 -28.75
CA GLN A 133 15.07 26.61 -29.62
C GLN A 133 14.79 25.13 -29.42
N HIS A 134 13.70 24.82 -28.74
CA HIS A 134 13.08 23.51 -28.84
C HIS A 134 12.53 23.40 -30.26
N SER A 135 13.26 22.74 -31.13
CA SER A 135 12.70 22.26 -32.37
C SER A 135 11.74 21.15 -32.03
N HIS A 136 10.49 21.50 -32.07
CA HIS A 136 9.40 20.57 -32.04
C HIS A 136 9.43 19.80 -33.36
N SER A 137 10.09 18.65 -33.37
CA SER A 137 9.96 17.73 -34.47
C SER A 137 8.59 17.05 -34.31
N ASP A 138 7.64 17.53 -35.07
CA ASP A 138 6.40 16.86 -35.34
C ASP A 138 6.71 15.49 -35.94
N GLY A 139 6.85 14.51 -35.06
CA GLY A 139 6.81 13.11 -35.44
C GLY A 139 5.37 12.74 -35.70
N THR A 140 4.96 12.87 -36.94
CA THR A 140 3.74 12.23 -37.42
C THR A 140 3.82 10.75 -37.10
N LEU A 141 3.16 10.35 -36.03
CA LEU A 141 2.87 8.94 -35.77
C LEU A 141 1.90 8.49 -36.85
N SER A 142 2.44 7.91 -37.89
CA SER A 142 1.66 7.12 -38.85
C SER A 142 0.99 6.01 -38.04
N SER A 143 -0.31 6.15 -37.86
CA SER A 143 -1.15 5.13 -37.31
C SER A 143 -1.19 3.97 -38.28
N GLY A 144 -0.22 3.09 -38.22
CA GLY A 144 -0.25 1.80 -38.86
C GLY A 144 -1.22 0.95 -38.06
N ALA A 145 -2.48 0.89 -38.51
CA ALA A 145 -3.43 -0.08 -38.03
C ALA A 145 -2.88 -1.47 -38.34
N LEU A 146 -2.33 -2.14 -37.35
CA LEU A 146 -2.06 -3.56 -37.39
C LEU A 146 -3.40 -4.28 -37.33
N ALA A 147 -3.97 -4.56 -38.49
CA ALA A 147 -5.05 -5.50 -38.62
C ALA A 147 -4.49 -6.87 -38.27
N ILE A 148 -4.89 -7.42 -37.16
CA ILE A 148 -4.62 -8.82 -36.83
C ILE A 148 -5.55 -9.65 -37.73
N PRO A 149 -5.02 -10.50 -38.61
CA PRO A 149 -5.87 -11.39 -39.39
C PRO A 149 -6.50 -12.42 -38.47
N VAL A 150 -7.80 -12.36 -38.34
CA VAL A 150 -8.57 -13.42 -37.69
C VAL A 150 -8.47 -14.68 -38.57
N PRO A 151 -7.94 -15.82 -38.05
CA PRO A 151 -7.98 -17.05 -38.83
C PRO A 151 -9.42 -17.48 -38.97
N LEU A 152 -9.86 -17.55 -40.22
CA LEU A 152 -11.10 -18.23 -40.54
C LEU A 152 -10.89 -19.71 -40.25
N ALA A 153 -11.61 -20.21 -39.27
CA ALA A 153 -11.73 -21.64 -39.05
C ALA A 153 -12.62 -22.25 -40.13
N PRO A 154 -12.29 -23.45 -40.65
CA PRO A 154 -13.12 -24.15 -41.64
C PRO A 154 -14.44 -24.64 -41.03
#